data_98cde1cf597925f1ce45f6c76ecc5260
#
_entry.id   98cde1cf597925f1ce45f6c76ecc5260
#
_cell.length_a   1.000
_cell.length_b   1.000
_cell.length_c   1.000
_cell.angle_alpha   90.00
_cell.angle_beta   90.00
_cell.angle_gamma   90.00
#
_symmetry.space_group_name_H-M   'P 1'
#
loop_
_entity.id
_entity.type
_entity.pdbx_description
1 polymer ?
#
loop_
_entity_poly.entity_id
_entity_poly.type
_entity_poly.pdbx_seq_one_letter_code
_entity_poly.pdbx_strand_id
1 'polypeptide(L)'
;VIDQETKHYYQAGFLFIPFGIYTAKKVTKKISSYLPKGVEHLNIRVDLIKPEENKVIISDDRELAYDILIVASGCRIVPAEIEGMDGEGWRKDIFDFYTVEGSTALAEKLEGWKGGNLVVHVAEMPVKCPVAPLEFAFLADWYLAKKGKRAGTKLTYVTPLAEVFTKKRTSEILGPLMAQKNIEVVTDFAIEAVDSGNKVIKAYDGKEVPYDLLVTIPTNMGDEVFERSGMGDELNFIPTEKHTLKAKNHDNVFVIGDASDLPSSKAGSVAHAQAEVLTENILRHIEGKELLPDFDGHSNCFIESGYGKGFLIDFNYDVEPVEGTFPIPGIGPLKLLKESRINHLGKLAMNWLYWNLIIKGIKIPFMTSKMNLKGKKL
;
A
#
# COMPACT_ATOMS: atom_id res chain seq x y z
N VAL A 1 -18.98 1.02 -13.91
CA VAL A 1 -18.10 1.35 -12.79
C VAL A 1 -18.72 2.47 -12.00
N ILE A 2 -18.81 2.31 -10.68
CA ILE A 2 -19.29 3.32 -9.74
C ILE A 2 -18.07 3.80 -8.95
N ASP A 3 -17.76 5.09 -9.00
CA ASP A 3 -16.63 5.70 -8.28
C ASP A 3 -16.94 7.19 -8.07
N GLN A 4 -16.86 7.64 -6.82
CA GLN A 4 -17.09 9.06 -6.49
C GLN A 4 -15.96 9.97 -6.95
N GLU A 5 -14.78 9.40 -7.25
CA GLU A 5 -13.62 10.16 -7.66
C GLU A 5 -13.59 10.38 -9.18
N THR A 6 -13.11 11.52 -9.60
CA THR A 6 -12.82 11.82 -11.02
C THR A 6 -11.37 11.61 -11.39
N LYS A 7 -10.53 11.45 -10.37
CA LYS A 7 -9.08 11.32 -10.50
C LYS A 7 -8.62 9.93 -10.09
N HIS A 8 -7.72 9.39 -10.88
CA HIS A 8 -6.99 8.18 -10.57
C HIS A 8 -5.57 8.50 -10.15
N TYR A 9 -5.07 7.83 -9.11
CA TYR A 9 -3.78 8.09 -8.51
C TYR A 9 -2.84 6.87 -8.66
N TYR A 10 -1.63 7.14 -9.12
CA TYR A 10 -0.53 6.20 -8.95
C TYR A 10 -0.01 6.30 -7.51
N GLN A 11 -0.68 5.59 -6.58
CA GLN A 11 -0.45 5.72 -5.13
C GLN A 11 0.99 5.41 -4.71
N ALA A 12 1.67 4.45 -5.37
CA ALA A 12 3.08 4.18 -5.11
C ALA A 12 4.01 5.39 -5.36
N GLY A 13 3.53 6.39 -6.09
CA GLY A 13 4.24 7.63 -6.32
C GLY A 13 4.14 8.65 -5.20
N PHE A 14 3.21 8.50 -4.26
CA PHE A 14 3.04 9.42 -3.13
C PHE A 14 4.30 9.47 -2.25
N LEU A 15 4.94 8.32 -2.03
CA LEU A 15 6.22 8.21 -1.34
C LEU A 15 7.29 9.18 -1.86
N PHE A 16 7.28 9.49 -3.14
CA PHE A 16 8.32 10.29 -3.80
C PHE A 16 8.04 11.79 -3.78
N ILE A 17 6.82 12.21 -3.46
CA ILE A 17 6.42 13.62 -3.43
C ILE A 17 7.15 14.40 -2.33
N PRO A 18 7.25 13.90 -1.06
CA PRO A 18 7.93 14.60 0.02
C PRO A 18 9.39 14.93 -0.28
N PHE A 19 10.02 14.16 -1.15
CA PHE A 19 11.44 14.28 -1.50
C PHE A 19 11.68 15.03 -2.84
N GLY A 20 10.60 15.54 -3.48
CA GLY A 20 10.67 16.28 -4.74
C GLY A 20 11.03 15.44 -5.97
N ILE A 21 10.96 14.11 -5.88
CA ILE A 21 11.22 13.19 -7.01
C ILE A 21 10.01 13.14 -7.95
N TYR A 22 8.79 13.17 -7.39
CA TYR A 22 7.55 13.31 -8.11
C TYR A 22 6.77 14.55 -7.65
N THR A 23 5.82 14.98 -8.47
CA THR A 23 4.81 15.99 -8.12
C THR A 23 3.43 15.33 -8.07
N ALA A 24 2.48 15.94 -7.37
CA ALA A 24 1.09 15.49 -7.35
C ALA A 24 0.52 15.33 -8.77
N LYS A 25 0.85 16.26 -9.70
CA LYS A 25 0.43 16.22 -11.11
C LYS A 25 0.95 14.97 -11.84
N LYS A 26 2.18 14.53 -11.54
CA LYS A 26 2.80 13.36 -12.21
C LYS A 26 2.10 12.04 -11.82
N VAL A 27 1.55 11.98 -10.64
CA VAL A 27 0.91 10.78 -10.08
C VAL A 27 -0.61 10.80 -10.18
N THR A 28 -1.21 11.82 -10.82
CA THR A 28 -2.66 11.99 -10.92
C THR A 28 -3.09 12.09 -12.37
N LYS A 29 -4.13 11.36 -12.76
CA LYS A 29 -4.78 11.45 -14.07
C LYS A 29 -6.29 11.28 -13.94
N LYS A 30 -7.05 11.65 -14.99
CA LYS A 30 -8.50 11.48 -15.01
C LYS A 30 -8.86 10.01 -15.19
N ILE A 31 -9.78 9.48 -14.41
CA ILE A 31 -10.30 8.10 -14.51
C ILE A 31 -10.85 7.84 -15.91
N SER A 32 -11.65 8.76 -16.45
CA SER A 32 -12.28 8.61 -17.78
C SER A 32 -11.30 8.36 -18.93
N SER A 33 -10.01 8.68 -18.75
CA SER A 33 -8.97 8.44 -19.77
C SER A 33 -8.55 6.97 -19.86
N TYR A 34 -8.94 6.13 -18.92
CA TYR A 34 -8.49 4.74 -18.78
C TYR A 34 -9.62 3.71 -18.84
N LEU A 35 -10.87 4.15 -18.75
CA LEU A 35 -12.01 3.23 -18.86
C LEU A 35 -12.14 2.72 -20.30
N PRO A 36 -12.33 1.40 -20.49
CA PRO A 36 -12.57 0.82 -21.80
C PRO A 36 -13.86 1.34 -22.43
N LYS A 37 -13.94 1.27 -23.77
CA LYS A 37 -15.19 1.56 -24.48
C LYS A 37 -16.28 0.59 -24.06
N GLY A 38 -17.50 1.11 -23.85
CA GLY A 38 -18.66 0.33 -23.41
C GLY A 38 -18.81 0.19 -21.90
N VAL A 39 -17.85 0.69 -21.12
CA VAL A 39 -17.98 0.79 -19.66
C VAL A 39 -18.66 2.10 -19.33
N GLU A 40 -19.82 2.04 -18.68
CA GLU A 40 -20.48 3.20 -18.08
C GLU A 40 -19.77 3.59 -16.79
N HIS A 41 -19.52 4.89 -16.62
CA HIS A 41 -18.93 5.43 -15.38
C HIS A 41 -19.96 6.34 -14.68
N LEU A 42 -20.38 5.90 -13.50
CA LEU A 42 -21.20 6.69 -12.61
C LEU A 42 -20.29 7.36 -11.57
N ASN A 43 -20.12 8.67 -11.71
CA ASN A 43 -19.31 9.45 -10.77
C ASN A 43 -20.14 9.81 -9.54
N ILE A 44 -20.35 8.85 -8.67
CA ILE A 44 -21.20 8.93 -7.49
C ILE A 44 -20.73 7.93 -6.44
N ARG A 45 -21.03 8.20 -5.17
CA ARG A 45 -20.72 7.33 -4.05
C ARG A 45 -21.73 6.18 -3.94
N VAL A 46 -21.24 5.01 -3.51
CA VAL A 46 -22.06 3.89 -3.04
C VAL A 46 -22.41 4.12 -1.58
N ASP A 47 -23.69 4.12 -1.25
CA ASP A 47 -24.16 4.29 0.12
C ASP A 47 -24.46 2.99 0.83
N LEU A 48 -24.94 1.98 0.12
CA LEU A 48 -25.24 0.66 0.68
C LEU A 48 -25.13 -0.41 -0.39
N ILE A 49 -24.66 -1.58 -0.01
CA ILE A 49 -24.71 -2.80 -0.81
C ILE A 49 -25.71 -3.75 -0.16
N LYS A 50 -26.64 -4.28 -0.94
CA LYS A 50 -27.62 -5.29 -0.52
C LYS A 50 -27.32 -6.59 -1.25
N PRO A 51 -26.35 -7.40 -0.80
CA PRO A 51 -25.90 -8.57 -1.56
C PRO A 51 -27.00 -9.63 -1.72
N GLU A 52 -27.88 -9.78 -0.75
CA GLU A 52 -29.00 -10.73 -0.80
C GLU A 52 -30.08 -10.33 -1.84
N GLU A 53 -30.14 -9.05 -2.21
CA GLU A 53 -31.06 -8.53 -3.25
C GLU A 53 -30.33 -8.34 -4.59
N ASN A 54 -29.03 -8.56 -4.67
CA ASN A 54 -28.16 -8.23 -5.82
C ASN A 54 -28.29 -6.76 -6.26
N LYS A 55 -28.24 -5.85 -5.28
CA LYS A 55 -28.42 -4.41 -5.49
C LYS A 55 -27.35 -3.57 -4.82
N VAL A 56 -27.06 -2.43 -5.43
CA VAL A 56 -26.26 -1.36 -4.86
C VAL A 56 -27.11 -0.09 -4.81
N ILE A 57 -27.15 0.58 -3.66
CA ILE A 57 -27.78 1.89 -3.49
C ILE A 57 -26.69 2.96 -3.59
N ILE A 58 -26.89 3.93 -4.44
CA ILE A 58 -25.98 5.06 -4.63
C ILE A 58 -26.52 6.33 -3.97
N SER A 59 -25.69 7.34 -3.78
CA SER A 59 -25.98 8.51 -2.91
C SER A 59 -27.12 9.44 -3.39
N ASP A 60 -27.75 9.16 -4.52
CA ASP A 60 -28.99 9.80 -4.99
C ASP A 60 -30.22 8.87 -4.86
N ASP A 61 -30.13 7.87 -3.97
CA ASP A 61 -31.17 6.89 -3.65
C ASP A 61 -31.57 5.93 -4.80
N ARG A 62 -30.87 5.96 -5.93
CA ARG A 62 -31.10 4.99 -7.00
C ARG A 62 -30.59 3.60 -6.61
N GLU A 63 -31.41 2.61 -6.89
CA GLU A 63 -31.03 1.19 -6.79
C GLU A 63 -30.49 0.69 -8.15
N LEU A 64 -29.32 0.09 -8.13
CA LEU A 64 -28.70 -0.53 -9.30
C LEU A 64 -28.61 -2.04 -9.07
N ALA A 65 -29.29 -2.82 -9.90
CA ALA A 65 -29.17 -4.27 -9.85
C ALA A 65 -27.91 -4.75 -10.54
N TYR A 66 -27.39 -5.89 -10.10
CA TYR A 66 -26.21 -6.54 -10.70
C TYR A 66 -26.38 -8.06 -10.77
N ASP A 67 -25.78 -8.69 -11.74
CA ASP A 67 -25.60 -10.14 -11.81
C ASP A 67 -24.33 -10.56 -11.07
N ILE A 68 -23.25 -9.78 -11.21
CA ILE A 68 -21.96 -9.97 -10.55
C ILE A 68 -21.48 -8.62 -10.02
N LEU A 69 -21.06 -8.59 -8.75
CA LEU A 69 -20.43 -7.43 -8.14
C LEU A 69 -18.93 -7.64 -7.98
N ILE A 70 -18.12 -6.71 -8.49
CA ILE A 70 -16.68 -6.66 -8.22
C ILE A 70 -16.40 -5.48 -7.29
N VAL A 71 -15.84 -5.76 -6.12
CA VAL A 71 -15.41 -4.74 -5.16
C VAL A 71 -13.91 -4.54 -5.29
N ALA A 72 -13.51 -3.32 -5.66
CA ALA A 72 -12.11 -2.92 -5.85
C ALA A 72 -11.84 -1.52 -5.28
N SER A 73 -12.58 -1.11 -4.24
CA SER A 73 -12.54 0.23 -3.64
C SER A 73 -11.24 0.53 -2.87
N GLY A 74 -10.42 -0.50 -2.61
CA GLY A 74 -9.19 -0.33 -1.85
C GLY A 74 -9.42 -0.15 -0.34
N CYS A 75 -8.50 0.55 0.32
CA CYS A 75 -8.62 0.94 1.73
C CYS A 75 -8.20 2.41 1.93
N ARG A 76 -8.62 2.97 3.05
CA ARG A 76 -8.31 4.34 3.46
C ARG A 76 -7.52 4.36 4.77
N ILE A 77 -6.81 5.44 5.02
CA ILE A 77 -6.22 5.72 6.34
C ILE A 77 -7.28 6.38 7.22
N VAL A 78 -7.33 6.00 8.49
CA VAL A 78 -8.29 6.52 9.48
C VAL A 78 -7.53 7.02 10.71
N PRO A 79 -7.03 8.28 10.70
CA PRO A 79 -6.30 8.82 11.85
C PRO A 79 -7.13 8.88 13.13
N ALA A 80 -8.45 9.06 13.02
CA ALA A 80 -9.38 9.14 14.15
C ALA A 80 -9.48 7.85 15.00
N GLU A 81 -8.99 6.70 14.48
CA GLU A 81 -8.91 5.46 15.26
C GLU A 81 -7.88 5.52 16.40
N ILE A 82 -7.00 6.53 16.39
CA ILE A 82 -5.96 6.69 17.40
C ILE A 82 -6.17 8.03 18.09
N GLU A 83 -6.33 8.01 19.40
CA GLU A 83 -6.55 9.21 20.21
C GLU A 83 -5.52 10.29 19.93
N GLY A 84 -5.98 11.48 19.59
CA GLY A 84 -5.16 12.68 19.35
C GLY A 84 -4.41 12.73 18.02
N MET A 85 -4.46 11.68 17.18
CA MET A 85 -3.71 11.65 15.93
C MET A 85 -4.23 12.66 14.90
N ASP A 86 -5.54 12.82 14.77
CA ASP A 86 -6.21 13.79 13.90
C ASP A 86 -6.47 15.16 14.57
N GLY A 87 -5.89 15.38 15.75
CA GLY A 87 -6.03 16.61 16.54
C GLY A 87 -5.28 17.81 15.94
N GLU A 88 -4.94 18.80 16.79
CA GLU A 88 -4.32 20.07 16.37
C GLU A 88 -2.97 19.93 15.65
N GLY A 89 -2.26 18.81 15.85
CA GLY A 89 -0.99 18.50 15.20
C GLY A 89 -1.12 18.03 13.75
N TRP A 90 -2.30 17.55 13.36
CA TRP A 90 -2.52 17.00 12.03
C TRP A 90 -2.32 18.05 10.94
N ARG A 91 -1.45 17.73 9.96
CA ARG A 91 -0.99 18.65 8.91
C ARG A 91 -0.17 19.87 9.39
N LYS A 92 0.28 19.87 10.67
CA LYS A 92 1.24 20.87 11.20
C LYS A 92 2.58 20.20 11.52
N ASP A 93 2.56 19.21 12.42
CA ASP A 93 3.72 18.43 12.87
C ASP A 93 3.49 16.92 12.73
N ILE A 94 2.27 16.50 12.36
CA ILE A 94 1.85 15.12 12.10
C ILE A 94 1.38 15.01 10.65
N PHE A 95 1.98 14.12 9.88
CA PHE A 95 1.69 13.95 8.45
C PHE A 95 1.64 12.47 8.07
N ASP A 96 0.84 12.15 7.04
CA ASP A 96 0.96 10.94 6.27
C ASP A 96 1.61 11.22 4.90
N PHE A 97 1.99 10.16 4.19
CA PHE A 97 2.33 10.19 2.78
C PHE A 97 1.56 9.12 1.99
N TYR A 98 0.43 8.68 2.53
CA TYR A 98 -0.50 7.70 1.93
C TYR A 98 -1.65 8.37 1.19
N THR A 99 -1.72 9.70 1.26
CA THR A 99 -2.63 10.55 0.50
C THR A 99 -1.84 11.56 -0.33
N VAL A 100 -2.42 12.07 -1.41
CA VAL A 100 -1.75 13.09 -2.24
C VAL A 100 -1.64 14.42 -1.48
N GLU A 101 -2.65 14.74 -0.67
CA GLU A 101 -2.70 15.92 0.19
C GLU A 101 -1.62 15.84 1.27
N GLY A 102 -1.54 14.67 1.96
CA GLY A 102 -0.55 14.44 3.00
C GLY A 102 0.89 14.50 2.50
N SER A 103 1.17 13.81 1.40
CA SER A 103 2.50 13.81 0.81
C SER A 103 2.91 15.19 0.28
N THR A 104 1.96 16.00 -0.22
CA THR A 104 2.24 17.36 -0.70
C THR A 104 2.53 18.30 0.49
N ALA A 105 1.70 18.27 1.53
CA ALA A 105 1.92 19.07 2.73
C ALA A 105 3.24 18.67 3.44
N LEU A 106 3.56 17.37 3.48
CA LEU A 106 4.82 16.88 4.03
C LEU A 106 6.03 17.34 3.22
N ALA A 107 5.91 17.48 1.89
CA ALA A 107 6.98 18.04 1.05
C ALA A 107 7.34 19.47 1.47
N GLU A 108 6.34 20.32 1.68
CA GLU A 108 6.52 21.69 2.15
C GLU A 108 7.16 21.74 3.55
N LYS A 109 6.69 20.87 4.45
CA LYS A 109 7.27 20.75 5.82
C LYS A 109 8.73 20.34 5.78
N LEU A 110 9.11 19.35 4.97
CA LEU A 110 10.50 18.88 4.85
C LEU A 110 11.42 19.91 4.19
N GLU A 111 10.92 20.70 3.26
CA GLU A 111 11.69 21.79 2.67
C GLU A 111 12.10 22.82 3.74
N GLY A 112 11.18 23.19 4.63
CA GLY A 112 11.39 24.07 5.77
C GLY A 112 12.07 23.43 6.98
N TRP A 113 12.31 22.12 6.98
CA TRP A 113 12.85 21.38 8.13
C TRP A 113 14.24 21.87 8.55
N LYS A 114 14.43 22.12 9.83
CA LYS A 114 15.69 22.67 10.39
C LYS A 114 16.50 21.68 11.23
N GLY A 115 15.94 20.51 11.49
CA GLY A 115 16.50 19.51 12.40
C GLY A 115 15.57 19.20 13.58
N GLY A 116 15.95 18.24 14.40
CA GLY A 116 15.16 17.72 15.52
C GLY A 116 14.81 16.23 15.37
N ASN A 117 13.82 15.77 16.11
CA ASN A 117 13.37 14.39 16.11
C ASN A 117 12.35 14.16 14.98
N LEU A 118 12.75 13.48 13.90
CA LEU A 118 11.87 12.99 12.85
C LEU A 118 11.52 11.53 13.14
N VAL A 119 10.25 11.27 13.40
CA VAL A 119 9.74 9.93 13.69
C VAL A 119 8.93 9.44 12.49
N VAL A 120 9.26 8.25 11.97
CA VAL A 120 8.48 7.51 10.99
C VAL A 120 7.77 6.38 11.73
N HIS A 121 6.44 6.43 11.77
CA HIS A 121 5.64 5.55 12.62
C HIS A 121 4.61 4.76 11.80
N VAL A 122 4.49 3.48 12.09
CA VAL A 122 3.42 2.59 11.64
C VAL A 122 2.51 2.33 12.83
N ALA A 123 1.25 2.74 12.73
CA ALA A 123 0.33 2.64 13.85
C ALA A 123 -0.10 1.20 14.12
N GLU A 124 -0.52 0.50 13.09
CA GLU A 124 -1.10 -0.84 13.18
C GLU A 124 -0.95 -1.59 11.86
N MET A 125 -1.14 -2.91 11.90
CA MET A 125 -1.19 -3.75 10.70
C MET A 125 -2.60 -4.32 10.52
N PRO A 126 -3.05 -4.55 9.29
CA PRO A 126 -2.35 -4.38 8.02
C PRO A 126 -2.35 -2.94 7.49
N VAL A 127 -1.32 -2.56 6.75
CA VAL A 127 -1.28 -1.30 6.01
C VAL A 127 -1.10 -1.55 4.51
N LYS A 128 -1.63 -0.67 3.67
CA LYS A 128 -1.31 -0.70 2.24
C LYS A 128 0.16 -0.36 2.03
N CYS A 129 0.80 -1.04 1.07
CA CYS A 129 2.22 -0.89 0.77
C CYS A 129 3.13 -0.99 2.01
N PRO A 130 3.19 -2.16 2.70
CA PRO A 130 3.89 -2.28 3.99
C PRO A 130 5.40 -2.02 3.94
N VAL A 131 6.00 -1.94 2.75
CA VAL A 131 7.41 -1.53 2.57
C VAL A 131 7.60 -0.01 2.60
N ALA A 132 6.55 0.77 2.32
CA ALA A 132 6.65 2.22 2.14
C ALA A 132 7.15 2.99 3.38
N PRO A 133 6.81 2.62 4.62
CA PRO A 133 7.37 3.29 5.81
C PRO A 133 8.89 3.13 5.93
N LEU A 134 9.41 1.94 5.63
CA LEU A 134 10.85 1.67 5.59
C LEU A 134 11.54 2.49 4.50
N GLU A 135 10.93 2.52 3.31
CA GLU A 135 11.42 3.32 2.19
C GLU A 135 11.45 4.80 2.53
N PHE A 136 10.40 5.29 3.21
CA PHE A 136 10.36 6.68 3.65
C PHE A 136 11.52 7.00 4.59
N ALA A 137 11.83 6.15 5.56
CA ALA A 137 12.95 6.34 6.48
C ALA A 137 14.30 6.39 5.71
N PHE A 138 14.51 5.49 4.75
CA PHE A 138 15.72 5.49 3.93
C PHE A 138 15.81 6.71 2.99
N LEU A 139 14.70 7.12 2.39
CA LEU A 139 14.66 8.31 1.55
C LEU A 139 14.81 9.59 2.36
N ALA A 140 14.30 9.64 3.60
CA ALA A 140 14.51 10.75 4.52
C ALA A 140 15.99 10.89 4.89
N ASP A 141 16.68 9.78 5.21
CA ASP A 141 18.13 9.78 5.45
C ASP A 141 18.90 10.38 4.26
N TRP A 142 18.63 9.89 3.05
CA TRP A 142 19.24 10.41 1.83
C TRP A 142 18.92 11.90 1.58
N TYR A 143 17.65 12.29 1.70
CA TYR A 143 17.19 13.64 1.43
C TYR A 143 17.81 14.65 2.41
N LEU A 144 17.81 14.32 3.70
CA LEU A 144 18.38 15.16 4.75
C LEU A 144 19.91 15.28 4.58
N ALA A 145 20.59 14.20 4.20
CA ALA A 145 22.02 14.26 3.88
C ALA A 145 22.29 15.17 2.69
N LYS A 146 21.53 15.04 1.60
CA LYS A 146 21.62 15.90 0.41
C LYS A 146 21.37 17.37 0.74
N LYS A 147 20.51 17.67 1.71
CA LYS A 147 20.19 19.04 2.16
C LYS A 147 21.15 19.56 3.25
N GLY A 148 22.12 18.76 3.70
CA GLY A 148 23.03 19.12 4.80
C GLY A 148 22.36 19.16 6.19
N LYS A 149 21.18 18.52 6.33
CA LYS A 149 20.36 18.55 7.56
C LYS A 149 20.40 17.24 8.36
N ARG A 150 21.07 16.19 7.83
CA ARG A 150 21.06 14.86 8.46
C ARG A 150 21.71 14.82 9.84
N ALA A 151 22.83 15.52 10.02
CA ALA A 151 23.54 15.56 11.31
C ALA A 151 22.73 16.24 12.44
N GLY A 152 21.84 17.17 12.08
CA GLY A 152 20.93 17.84 13.03
C GLY A 152 19.58 17.14 13.21
N THR A 153 19.41 15.95 12.63
CA THR A 153 18.13 15.21 12.71
C THR A 153 18.33 13.83 13.32
N LYS A 154 17.66 13.58 14.46
CA LYS A 154 17.47 12.22 14.97
C LYS A 154 16.34 11.57 14.17
N LEU A 155 16.63 10.49 13.48
CA LEU A 155 15.66 9.75 12.67
C LEU A 155 15.32 8.43 13.37
N THR A 156 14.05 8.26 13.72
CA THR A 156 13.55 7.06 14.43
C THR A 156 12.44 6.40 13.61
N TYR A 157 12.52 5.10 13.44
CA TYR A 157 11.46 4.25 12.87
C TYR A 157 10.76 3.50 13.99
N VAL A 158 9.44 3.63 14.08
CA VAL A 158 8.60 3.05 15.14
C VAL A 158 7.55 2.13 14.49
N THR A 159 7.45 0.91 15.00
CA THR A 159 6.57 -0.12 14.42
C THR A 159 5.92 -0.98 15.49
N PRO A 160 4.67 -1.45 15.30
CA PRO A 160 4.03 -2.41 16.20
C PRO A 160 4.61 -3.83 16.04
N LEU A 161 5.42 -4.07 15.01
CA LEU A 161 6.03 -5.38 14.78
C LEU A 161 7.22 -5.62 15.73
N ALA A 162 7.52 -6.89 16.01
CA ALA A 162 8.71 -7.30 16.76
C ALA A 162 10.02 -7.10 15.96
N GLU A 163 9.91 -6.94 14.65
CA GLU A 163 11.01 -6.68 13.73
C GLU A 163 10.69 -5.48 12.83
N VAL A 164 11.65 -5.03 12.01
CA VAL A 164 11.46 -3.87 11.12
C VAL A 164 10.44 -4.11 10.00
N PHE A 165 10.16 -5.38 9.68
CA PHE A 165 9.25 -5.75 8.60
C PHE A 165 8.52 -7.07 8.89
N THR A 166 7.42 -7.34 8.17
CA THR A 166 6.58 -8.54 8.33
C THR A 166 7.23 -9.84 7.82
N LYS A 167 8.27 -9.75 6.99
CA LYS A 167 8.98 -10.89 6.40
C LYS A 167 10.37 -10.99 6.99
N LYS A 168 10.63 -12.09 7.69
CA LYS A 168 11.84 -12.32 8.48
C LYS A 168 13.12 -12.12 7.67
N ARG A 169 13.24 -12.77 6.50
CA ARG A 169 14.44 -12.64 5.64
C ARG A 169 14.69 -11.19 5.18
N THR A 170 13.64 -10.42 4.97
CA THR A 170 13.76 -9.00 4.63
C THR A 170 14.19 -8.18 5.85
N SER A 171 13.64 -8.46 7.03
CA SER A 171 14.03 -7.81 8.29
C SER A 171 15.51 -8.03 8.60
N GLU A 172 16.04 -9.23 8.40
CA GLU A 172 17.46 -9.57 8.59
C GLU A 172 18.42 -8.75 7.71
N ILE A 173 17.93 -8.22 6.58
CA ILE A 173 18.70 -7.34 5.69
C ILE A 173 18.48 -5.87 6.00
N LEU A 174 17.24 -5.46 6.23
CA LEU A 174 16.88 -4.06 6.37
C LEU A 174 17.19 -3.50 7.77
N GLY A 175 17.11 -4.32 8.82
CA GLY A 175 17.48 -3.91 10.19
C GLY A 175 18.94 -3.45 10.31
N PRO A 176 19.92 -4.25 9.90
CA PRO A 176 21.33 -3.83 9.83
C PRO A 176 21.54 -2.58 8.94
N LEU A 177 20.79 -2.44 7.83
CA LEU A 177 20.88 -1.25 6.98
C LEU A 177 20.38 0.01 7.70
N MET A 178 19.30 -0.10 8.51
CA MET A 178 18.82 1.00 9.34
C MET A 178 19.89 1.43 10.35
N ALA A 179 20.50 0.47 11.06
CA ALA A 179 21.57 0.74 12.00
C ALA A 179 22.77 1.42 11.32
N GLN A 180 23.19 0.93 10.14
CA GLN A 180 24.28 1.52 9.35
C GLN A 180 24.00 2.99 8.96
N LYS A 181 22.74 3.33 8.76
CA LYS A 181 22.28 4.70 8.44
C LYS A 181 21.97 5.56 9.67
N ASN A 182 22.26 5.07 10.88
CA ASN A 182 21.92 5.71 12.15
C ASN A 182 20.40 6.06 12.23
N ILE A 183 19.56 5.14 11.78
CA ILE A 183 18.11 5.19 11.97
C ILE A 183 17.82 4.34 13.21
N GLU A 184 17.32 4.96 14.26
CA GLU A 184 16.89 4.25 15.46
C GLU A 184 15.63 3.46 15.17
N VAL A 185 15.51 2.24 15.73
CA VAL A 185 14.34 1.38 15.55
C VAL A 185 13.71 1.12 16.92
N VAL A 186 12.39 1.36 17.00
CA VAL A 186 11.56 1.01 18.15
C VAL A 186 10.51 0.02 17.70
N THR A 187 10.61 -1.21 18.18
CA THR A 187 9.70 -2.33 17.88
C THR A 187 8.69 -2.55 19.00
N ASP A 188 7.71 -3.40 18.75
CA ASP A 188 6.65 -3.74 19.72
C ASP A 188 5.98 -2.49 20.31
N PHE A 189 5.75 -1.48 19.46
CA PHE A 189 5.15 -0.23 19.86
C PHE A 189 3.66 -0.22 19.46
N ALA A 190 2.81 -0.79 20.33
CA ALA A 190 1.36 -0.73 20.18
C ALA A 190 0.88 0.65 20.63
N ILE A 191 0.60 1.52 19.67
CA ILE A 191 0.21 2.91 19.92
C ILE A 191 -1.12 2.99 20.68
N GLU A 192 -1.15 3.83 21.71
CA GLU A 192 -2.34 4.22 22.48
C GLU A 192 -2.84 5.59 22.04
N ALA A 193 -1.94 6.60 22.02
CA ALA A 193 -2.33 7.98 21.76
C ALA A 193 -1.19 8.82 21.18
N VAL A 194 -1.57 9.95 20.58
CA VAL A 194 -0.68 11.02 20.14
C VAL A 194 -0.95 12.28 20.98
N ASP A 195 0.00 12.67 21.79
CA ASP A 195 -0.04 13.91 22.56
C ASP A 195 0.63 15.03 21.75
N SER A 196 -0.17 15.75 20.98
CA SER A 196 0.32 16.84 20.12
C SER A 196 0.84 18.04 20.92
N GLY A 197 0.37 18.24 22.14
CA GLY A 197 0.80 19.35 23.01
C GLY A 197 2.24 19.14 23.50
N ASN A 198 2.56 17.93 23.93
CA ASN A 198 3.90 17.53 24.39
C ASN A 198 4.75 16.94 23.25
N LYS A 199 4.20 16.77 22.05
CA LYS A 199 4.85 16.18 20.88
C LYS A 199 5.45 14.80 21.18
N VAL A 200 4.61 13.88 21.65
CA VAL A 200 5.00 12.51 21.98
C VAL A 200 3.94 11.53 21.51
N ILE A 201 4.36 10.39 20.98
CA ILE A 201 3.51 9.22 20.79
C ILE A 201 3.67 8.28 21.97
N LYS A 202 2.56 7.72 22.46
CA LYS A 202 2.49 6.86 23.65
C LYS A 202 1.99 5.48 23.27
N ALA A 203 2.59 4.46 23.84
CA ALA A 203 2.16 3.07 23.67
C ALA A 203 1.46 2.56 24.93
N TYR A 204 0.61 1.55 24.77
CA TYR A 204 -0.12 0.90 25.88
C TYR A 204 0.79 0.33 26.98
N ASP A 205 2.03 -0.01 26.65
CA ASP A 205 3.03 -0.51 27.62
C ASP A 205 3.80 0.60 28.35
N GLY A 206 3.44 1.86 28.11
CA GLY A 206 4.06 3.04 28.70
C GLY A 206 5.32 3.55 28.01
N LYS A 207 5.72 2.95 26.88
CA LYS A 207 6.79 3.53 26.04
C LYS A 207 6.34 4.87 25.46
N GLU A 208 7.26 5.81 25.41
CA GLU A 208 7.04 7.13 24.82
C GLU A 208 8.14 7.46 23.80
N VAL A 209 7.76 8.04 22.67
CA VAL A 209 8.70 8.51 21.65
C VAL A 209 8.43 9.97 21.32
N PRO A 210 9.33 10.90 21.67
CA PRO A 210 9.18 12.31 21.37
C PRO A 210 9.46 12.58 19.88
N TYR A 211 8.74 13.55 19.31
CA TYR A 211 8.92 14.00 17.94
C TYR A 211 8.88 15.53 17.80
N ASP A 212 9.57 16.06 16.81
CA ASP A 212 9.37 17.42 16.29
C ASP A 212 8.59 17.37 14.96
N LEU A 213 8.72 16.25 14.25
CA LEU A 213 7.95 15.90 13.06
C LEU A 213 7.60 14.41 13.11
N LEU A 214 6.31 14.12 13.13
CA LEU A 214 5.77 12.75 13.05
C LEU A 214 5.26 12.48 11.65
N VAL A 215 5.84 11.50 10.98
CA VAL A 215 5.34 10.94 9.71
C VAL A 215 4.74 9.59 10.03
N THR A 216 3.43 9.52 10.07
CA THR A 216 2.70 8.32 10.53
C THR A 216 1.89 7.68 9.43
N ILE A 217 1.80 6.37 9.49
CA ILE A 217 0.82 5.59 8.73
C ILE A 217 -0.28 5.21 9.72
N PRO A 218 -1.43 5.91 9.70
CA PRO A 218 -2.58 5.60 10.55
C PRO A 218 -3.15 4.21 10.27
N THR A 219 -4.07 3.75 11.11
CA THR A 219 -4.86 2.54 10.86
C THR A 219 -5.45 2.56 9.45
N ASN A 220 -5.31 1.46 8.74
CA ASN A 220 -5.87 1.29 7.41
C ASN A 220 -7.14 0.45 7.51
N MET A 221 -8.24 0.94 6.98
CA MET A 221 -9.54 0.28 7.02
C MET A 221 -10.17 0.21 5.63
N GLY A 222 -11.02 -0.76 5.42
CA GLY A 222 -11.93 -0.78 4.27
C GLY A 222 -12.91 0.41 4.28
N ASP A 223 -13.75 0.50 3.27
CA ASP A 223 -14.75 1.56 3.18
C ASP A 223 -15.88 1.31 4.19
N GLU A 224 -16.40 2.38 4.80
CA GLU A 224 -17.52 2.32 5.75
C GLU A 224 -18.82 1.72 5.14
N VAL A 225 -18.92 1.72 3.82
CA VAL A 225 -20.04 1.07 3.14
C VAL A 225 -20.10 -0.42 3.47
N PHE A 226 -18.98 -1.08 3.75
CA PHE A 226 -18.97 -2.52 4.05
C PHE A 226 -19.53 -2.80 5.45
N GLU A 227 -19.23 -1.96 6.44
CA GLU A 227 -19.87 -2.03 7.76
C GLU A 227 -21.37 -1.82 7.65
N ARG A 228 -21.81 -0.72 6.99
CA ARG A 228 -23.23 -0.42 6.81
C ARG A 228 -23.98 -1.51 6.04
N SER A 229 -23.28 -2.24 5.18
CA SER A 229 -23.81 -3.35 4.37
C SER A 229 -23.70 -4.72 5.05
N GLY A 230 -23.13 -4.80 6.26
CA GLY A 230 -22.90 -6.06 6.96
C GLY A 230 -21.92 -7.01 6.25
N MET A 231 -21.02 -6.46 5.43
CA MET A 231 -20.07 -7.21 4.61
C MET A 231 -18.63 -7.17 5.14
N GLY A 232 -18.28 -6.18 5.98
CA GLY A 232 -16.94 -5.96 6.50
C GLY A 232 -16.60 -6.78 7.74
N ASP A 233 -15.31 -7.01 7.97
CA ASP A 233 -14.75 -7.44 9.25
C ASP A 233 -14.58 -6.25 10.21
N GLU A 234 -13.86 -6.44 11.33
CA GLU A 234 -13.60 -5.41 12.36
C GLU A 234 -12.86 -4.16 11.80
N LEU A 235 -12.10 -4.32 10.73
CA LEU A 235 -11.41 -3.23 10.01
C LEU A 235 -12.10 -2.87 8.69
N ASN A 236 -13.33 -3.29 8.50
CA ASN A 236 -14.11 -3.07 7.27
C ASN A 236 -13.52 -3.69 6.00
N PHE A 237 -12.65 -4.70 6.10
CA PHE A 237 -12.26 -5.50 4.93
C PHE A 237 -13.29 -6.60 4.68
N ILE A 238 -13.54 -6.91 3.41
CA ILE A 238 -14.52 -7.95 3.04
C ILE A 238 -13.85 -9.33 3.16
N PRO A 239 -14.41 -10.26 3.98
CA PRO A 239 -13.96 -11.64 4.07
C PRO A 239 -13.99 -12.35 2.71
N THR A 240 -12.81 -12.72 2.22
CA THR A 240 -12.59 -13.18 0.85
C THR A 240 -11.88 -14.53 0.83
N GLU A 241 -12.27 -15.43 -0.07
CA GLU A 241 -11.58 -16.69 -0.29
C GLU A 241 -10.23 -16.43 -0.98
N LYS A 242 -9.15 -16.87 -0.34
CA LYS A 242 -7.79 -16.41 -0.65
C LYS A 242 -7.23 -16.85 -2.00
N HIS A 243 -7.82 -17.85 -2.64
CA HIS A 243 -7.32 -18.40 -3.90
C HIS A 243 -8.22 -18.08 -5.10
N THR A 244 -9.53 -17.94 -4.88
CA THR A 244 -10.52 -17.67 -5.93
C THR A 244 -10.94 -16.22 -6.01
N LEU A 245 -10.72 -15.44 -4.93
CA LEU A 245 -11.09 -14.03 -4.78
C LEU A 245 -12.61 -13.78 -4.68
N LYS A 246 -13.40 -14.83 -4.41
CA LYS A 246 -14.82 -14.74 -4.16
C LYS A 246 -15.05 -14.31 -2.70
N ALA A 247 -16.02 -13.43 -2.44
CA ALA A 247 -16.46 -13.14 -1.08
C ALA A 247 -16.95 -14.43 -0.38
N LYS A 248 -16.60 -14.64 0.90
CA LYS A 248 -16.92 -15.89 1.61
C LYS A 248 -18.42 -16.13 1.78
N ASN A 249 -19.18 -15.05 1.90
CA ASN A 249 -20.61 -15.13 2.24
C ASN A 249 -21.55 -14.89 1.03
N HIS A 250 -21.01 -14.58 -0.16
CA HIS A 250 -21.84 -14.22 -1.33
C HIS A 250 -21.26 -14.83 -2.59
N ASP A 251 -22.11 -15.57 -3.33
CA ASP A 251 -21.65 -16.39 -4.46
C ASP A 251 -21.30 -15.58 -5.71
N ASN A 252 -21.90 -14.42 -5.91
CA ASN A 252 -21.69 -13.56 -7.06
C ASN A 252 -20.97 -12.24 -6.74
N VAL A 253 -20.30 -12.17 -5.59
CA VAL A 253 -19.47 -11.02 -5.17
C VAL A 253 -18.01 -11.44 -5.17
N PHE A 254 -17.17 -10.67 -5.84
CA PHE A 254 -15.73 -10.86 -5.92
C PHE A 254 -15.01 -9.62 -5.40
N VAL A 255 -13.88 -9.82 -4.73
CA VAL A 255 -13.14 -8.73 -4.06
C VAL A 255 -11.68 -8.79 -4.45
N ILE A 256 -11.12 -7.67 -4.88
CA ILE A 256 -9.71 -7.55 -5.23
C ILE A 256 -9.06 -6.31 -4.59
N GLY A 257 -7.74 -6.34 -4.53
CA GLY A 257 -6.95 -5.26 -3.95
C GLY A 257 -7.13 -5.13 -2.44
N ASP A 258 -6.95 -3.92 -1.96
CA ASP A 258 -6.86 -3.65 -0.53
C ASP A 258 -8.21 -3.70 0.19
N ALA A 259 -9.33 -3.85 -0.52
CA ALA A 259 -10.67 -4.00 0.06
C ALA A 259 -10.90 -5.38 0.73
N SER A 260 -10.06 -6.38 0.42
CA SER A 260 -10.16 -7.75 0.94
C SER A 260 -9.39 -7.95 2.25
N ASP A 261 -9.81 -8.93 3.07
CA ASP A 261 -9.11 -9.40 4.27
C ASP A 261 -7.92 -10.34 3.97
N LEU A 262 -7.53 -10.47 2.71
CA LEU A 262 -6.52 -11.45 2.30
C LEU A 262 -5.17 -11.26 3.00
N PRO A 263 -4.49 -12.37 3.38
CA PRO A 263 -3.17 -12.31 4.02
C PRO A 263 -2.03 -12.00 3.05
N SER A 264 -2.33 -11.44 1.89
CA SER A 264 -1.37 -10.93 0.92
C SER A 264 -0.99 -9.48 1.22
N SER A 265 0.12 -9.01 0.68
CA SER A 265 0.45 -7.58 0.75
C SER A 265 -0.64 -6.75 0.09
N LYS A 266 -1.07 -5.69 0.77
CA LYS A 266 -1.94 -4.65 0.16
C LYS A 266 -1.07 -3.77 -0.75
N ALA A 267 -0.88 -4.20 -1.99
CA ALA A 267 0.03 -3.57 -2.95
C ALA A 267 -0.51 -3.61 -4.39
N GLY A 268 -0.16 -2.63 -5.20
CA GLY A 268 -0.63 -2.55 -6.59
C GLY A 268 -0.21 -3.74 -7.46
N SER A 269 0.96 -4.35 -7.22
CA SER A 269 1.38 -5.58 -7.90
C SER A 269 0.49 -6.77 -7.57
N VAL A 270 0.03 -6.85 -6.32
CA VAL A 270 -0.89 -7.88 -5.84
C VAL A 270 -2.27 -7.71 -6.49
N ALA A 271 -2.81 -6.48 -6.46
CA ALA A 271 -4.09 -6.19 -7.12
C ALA A 271 -4.06 -6.51 -8.63
N HIS A 272 -2.92 -6.29 -9.31
CA HIS A 272 -2.73 -6.66 -10.70
C HIS A 272 -2.75 -8.18 -10.91
N ALA A 273 -2.04 -8.95 -10.08
CA ALA A 273 -2.05 -10.41 -10.11
C ALA A 273 -3.46 -10.97 -9.81
N GLN A 274 -4.16 -10.39 -8.84
CA GLN A 274 -5.54 -10.73 -8.53
C GLN A 274 -6.48 -10.46 -9.70
N ALA A 275 -6.33 -9.36 -10.43
CA ALA A 275 -7.17 -9.02 -11.57
C ALA A 275 -7.06 -10.06 -12.72
N GLU A 276 -5.88 -10.66 -12.93
CA GLU A 276 -5.71 -11.74 -13.90
C GLU A 276 -6.49 -13.00 -13.47
N VAL A 277 -6.35 -13.42 -12.20
CA VAL A 277 -7.06 -14.60 -11.66
C VAL A 277 -8.57 -14.35 -11.64
N LEU A 278 -8.98 -13.15 -11.22
CA LEU A 278 -10.38 -12.76 -11.16
C LEU A 278 -11.04 -12.80 -12.56
N THR A 279 -10.35 -12.32 -13.59
CA THR A 279 -10.87 -12.32 -14.96
C THR A 279 -11.25 -13.74 -15.39
N GLU A 280 -10.39 -14.71 -15.17
CA GLU A 280 -10.66 -16.13 -15.48
C GLU A 280 -11.83 -16.65 -14.62
N ASN A 281 -11.83 -16.37 -13.33
CA ASN A 281 -12.86 -16.86 -12.42
C ASN A 281 -14.25 -16.25 -12.68
N ILE A 282 -14.33 -15.00 -13.12
CA ILE A 282 -15.61 -14.41 -13.55
C ILE A 282 -16.14 -15.12 -14.81
N LEU A 283 -15.30 -15.38 -15.82
CA LEU A 283 -15.71 -16.12 -17.01
C LEU A 283 -16.21 -17.52 -16.65
N ARG A 284 -15.52 -18.22 -15.77
CA ARG A 284 -15.93 -19.54 -15.28
C ARG A 284 -17.25 -19.48 -14.50
N HIS A 285 -17.43 -18.46 -13.66
CA HIS A 285 -18.68 -18.24 -12.93
C HIS A 285 -19.87 -18.03 -13.90
N ILE A 286 -19.70 -17.20 -14.91
CA ILE A 286 -20.73 -16.96 -15.96
C ILE A 286 -21.08 -18.26 -16.69
N GLU A 287 -20.10 -19.11 -16.94
CA GLU A 287 -20.28 -20.42 -17.60
C GLU A 287 -20.77 -21.53 -16.66
N GLY A 288 -21.01 -21.25 -15.39
CA GLY A 288 -21.41 -22.23 -14.38
C GLY A 288 -20.34 -23.28 -14.05
N LYS A 289 -19.06 -22.95 -14.28
CA LYS A 289 -17.91 -23.82 -13.99
C LYS A 289 -17.35 -23.55 -12.60
N GLU A 290 -16.69 -24.55 -12.02
CA GLU A 290 -15.95 -24.36 -10.76
C GLU A 290 -14.86 -23.29 -10.92
N LEU A 291 -14.68 -22.45 -9.88
CA LEU A 291 -13.64 -21.44 -9.82
C LEU A 291 -12.26 -22.10 -9.65
N LEU A 292 -11.25 -21.51 -10.28
CA LEU A 292 -9.86 -21.97 -10.13
C LEU A 292 -9.21 -21.29 -8.91
N PRO A 293 -8.63 -22.08 -7.99
CA PRO A 293 -7.91 -21.54 -6.84
C PRO A 293 -6.49 -21.11 -7.24
N ASP A 294 -6.40 -20.13 -8.13
CA ASP A 294 -5.14 -19.82 -8.83
C ASP A 294 -4.34 -18.70 -8.20
N PHE A 295 -4.91 -17.90 -7.32
CA PHE A 295 -4.15 -16.87 -6.62
C PHE A 295 -3.34 -17.48 -5.47
N ASP A 296 -2.03 -17.30 -5.48
CA ASP A 296 -1.09 -17.85 -4.47
C ASP A 296 -0.55 -16.79 -3.50
N GLY A 297 -1.08 -15.56 -3.54
CA GLY A 297 -0.58 -14.44 -2.72
C GLY A 297 0.67 -13.76 -3.28
N HIS A 298 1.04 -14.02 -4.53
CA HIS A 298 2.23 -13.47 -5.15
C HIS A 298 2.35 -11.96 -4.98
N SER A 299 3.43 -11.55 -4.39
CA SER A 299 3.78 -10.17 -4.07
C SER A 299 5.19 -9.87 -4.54
N ASN A 300 5.32 -8.81 -5.33
CA ASN A 300 6.58 -8.34 -5.86
C ASN A 300 6.72 -6.86 -5.54
N CYS A 301 7.66 -6.49 -4.65
CA CYS A 301 7.77 -5.13 -4.12
C CYS A 301 9.19 -4.60 -4.23
N PHE A 302 9.33 -3.41 -4.83
CA PHE A 302 10.55 -2.63 -4.74
C PHE A 302 10.64 -1.90 -3.40
N ILE A 303 11.83 -1.80 -2.84
CA ILE A 303 12.15 -1.07 -1.61
C ILE A 303 13.27 -0.08 -1.91
N GLU A 304 12.99 1.22 -1.88
CA GLU A 304 14.01 2.26 -1.99
C GLU A 304 14.90 2.27 -0.74
N SER A 305 16.21 2.31 -0.93
CA SER A 305 17.18 2.40 0.17
C SER A 305 17.92 3.75 0.20
N GLY A 306 17.49 4.71 -0.63
CA GLY A 306 18.14 5.99 -0.81
C GLY A 306 19.40 5.91 -1.70
N TYR A 307 20.01 7.06 -1.97
CA TYR A 307 21.27 7.18 -2.75
C TYR A 307 21.26 6.51 -4.13
N GLY A 308 20.06 6.45 -4.75
CA GLY A 308 19.86 5.84 -6.07
C GLY A 308 19.98 4.32 -6.07
N LYS A 309 19.63 3.69 -4.98
CA LYS A 309 19.63 2.25 -4.82
C LYS A 309 18.30 1.73 -4.24
N GLY A 310 18.03 0.45 -4.43
CA GLY A 310 16.85 -0.22 -3.90
C GLY A 310 16.97 -1.74 -3.96
N PHE A 311 16.07 -2.38 -3.28
CA PHE A 311 15.87 -3.82 -3.30
C PHE A 311 14.65 -4.16 -4.14
N LEU A 312 14.54 -5.43 -4.50
CA LEU A 312 13.32 -6.06 -5.00
C LEU A 312 13.10 -7.32 -4.19
N ILE A 313 11.92 -7.44 -3.57
CA ILE A 313 11.48 -8.65 -2.88
C ILE A 313 10.39 -9.35 -3.68
N ASP A 314 10.36 -10.66 -3.60
CA ASP A 314 9.43 -11.51 -4.32
C ASP A 314 9.07 -12.72 -3.44
N PHE A 315 7.79 -12.88 -3.12
CA PHE A 315 7.28 -13.86 -2.17
C PHE A 315 5.80 -14.16 -2.43
N ASN A 316 5.28 -15.20 -1.79
CA ASN A 316 3.85 -15.51 -1.82
C ASN A 316 3.36 -15.97 -0.42
N TYR A 317 2.21 -16.65 -0.33
CA TYR A 317 1.66 -17.14 0.93
C TYR A 317 2.60 -18.10 1.65
N ASP A 318 3.27 -18.98 0.89
CA ASP A 318 4.03 -20.12 1.42
C ASP A 318 5.56 -19.91 1.38
N VAL A 319 6.02 -18.95 0.57
CA VAL A 319 7.43 -18.71 0.32
C VAL A 319 7.86 -17.33 0.78
N GLU A 320 8.79 -17.27 1.73
CA GLU A 320 9.46 -16.06 2.16
C GLU A 320 10.24 -15.39 1.01
N PRO A 321 10.56 -14.11 1.10
CA PRO A 321 11.39 -13.44 0.10
C PRO A 321 12.69 -14.20 -0.16
N VAL A 322 12.99 -14.45 -1.44
CA VAL A 322 14.09 -15.29 -1.90
C VAL A 322 15.12 -14.54 -2.70
N GLU A 323 16.37 -14.97 -2.67
CA GLU A 323 17.42 -14.48 -3.57
C GLU A 323 17.23 -15.00 -4.99
N GLY A 324 17.69 -14.23 -5.97
CA GLY A 324 17.65 -14.62 -7.37
C GLY A 324 17.68 -13.43 -8.31
N THR A 325 17.12 -13.64 -9.50
CA THR A 325 17.00 -12.61 -10.54
C THR A 325 15.58 -12.53 -11.05
N PHE A 326 15.17 -11.34 -11.51
CA PHE A 326 13.82 -11.06 -12.00
C PHE A 326 13.87 -10.15 -13.24
N PRO A 327 12.97 -10.24 -14.20
CA PRO A 327 11.92 -11.27 -14.35
C PRO A 327 12.45 -12.58 -14.94
N ILE A 328 13.64 -12.61 -15.57
CA ILE A 328 14.21 -13.78 -16.25
C ILE A 328 15.14 -14.53 -15.28
N PRO A 329 14.82 -15.80 -14.94
CA PRO A 329 15.65 -16.62 -14.06
C PRO A 329 17.11 -16.71 -14.52
N GLY A 330 18.04 -16.44 -13.60
CA GLY A 330 19.49 -16.53 -13.88
C GLY A 330 20.10 -15.37 -14.69
N ILE A 331 19.27 -14.58 -15.36
CA ILE A 331 19.71 -13.46 -16.24
C ILE A 331 19.39 -12.11 -15.62
N GLY A 332 18.20 -11.91 -15.12
CA GLY A 332 17.77 -10.62 -14.55
C GLY A 332 17.05 -9.74 -15.57
N PRO A 333 17.23 -8.42 -15.55
CA PRO A 333 18.32 -7.61 -14.94
C PRO A 333 18.18 -7.28 -13.46
N LEU A 334 16.98 -7.42 -12.87
CA LEU A 334 16.73 -7.06 -11.48
C LEU A 334 17.25 -8.18 -10.55
N LYS A 335 17.70 -7.79 -9.34
CA LYS A 335 18.23 -8.71 -8.33
C LYS A 335 17.29 -8.75 -7.14
N LEU A 336 16.88 -9.97 -6.78
CA LEU A 336 16.02 -10.19 -5.60
C LEU A 336 16.87 -10.18 -4.32
N LEU A 337 16.32 -9.60 -3.25
CA LEU A 337 16.92 -9.45 -1.92
C LEU A 337 18.33 -8.82 -1.93
N LYS A 338 18.67 -8.08 -2.98
CA LYS A 338 19.97 -7.43 -3.10
C LYS A 338 19.84 -5.97 -3.46
N GLU A 339 20.55 -5.11 -2.73
CA GLU A 339 20.60 -3.69 -3.02
C GLU A 339 21.29 -3.44 -4.38
N SER A 340 20.66 -2.67 -5.27
CA SER A 340 21.23 -2.32 -6.55
C SER A 340 20.65 -1.03 -7.14
N ARG A 341 21.43 -0.37 -8.00
CA ARG A 341 20.97 0.78 -8.78
C ARG A 341 19.91 0.41 -9.81
N ILE A 342 20.00 -0.81 -10.35
CA ILE A 342 19.06 -1.27 -11.36
C ILE A 342 17.66 -1.50 -10.77
N ASN A 343 17.56 -1.94 -9.53
CA ASN A 343 16.30 -2.04 -8.82
C ASN A 343 15.64 -0.66 -8.60
N HIS A 344 16.44 0.35 -8.21
CA HIS A 344 15.97 1.73 -8.13
C HIS A 344 15.43 2.24 -9.48
N LEU A 345 16.16 2.03 -10.56
CA LEU A 345 15.69 2.39 -11.90
C LEU A 345 14.42 1.63 -12.29
N GLY A 346 14.34 0.34 -11.93
CA GLY A 346 13.14 -0.48 -12.10
C GLY A 346 11.92 0.14 -11.39
N LYS A 347 12.09 0.55 -10.13
CA LYS A 347 11.01 1.23 -9.39
C LYS A 347 10.56 2.53 -10.04
N LEU A 348 11.50 3.37 -10.49
CA LEU A 348 11.14 4.61 -11.17
C LEU A 348 10.43 4.35 -12.52
N ALA A 349 10.83 3.30 -13.24
CA ALA A 349 10.17 2.89 -14.49
C ALA A 349 8.73 2.42 -14.27
N MET A 350 8.37 1.93 -13.07
CA MET A 350 7.01 1.50 -12.75
C MET A 350 5.97 2.61 -12.95
N ASN A 351 6.31 3.88 -12.77
CA ASN A 351 5.38 4.98 -13.04
C ASN A 351 4.96 4.99 -14.53
N TRP A 352 5.92 4.80 -15.45
CA TRP A 352 5.62 4.73 -16.87
C TRP A 352 4.86 3.44 -17.22
N LEU A 353 5.30 2.30 -16.71
CA LEU A 353 4.64 1.00 -16.92
C LEU A 353 3.20 1.03 -16.42
N TYR A 354 2.96 1.60 -15.25
CA TYR A 354 1.63 1.75 -14.67
C TYR A 354 0.67 2.48 -15.62
N TRP A 355 1.03 3.70 -16.05
CA TRP A 355 0.16 4.53 -16.88
C TRP A 355 0.00 4.06 -18.33
N ASN A 356 0.94 3.31 -18.84
CA ASN A 356 0.94 2.94 -20.26
C ASN A 356 0.55 1.48 -20.51
N LEU A 357 0.75 0.59 -19.53
CA LEU A 357 0.47 -0.83 -19.68
C LEU A 357 -0.52 -1.33 -18.61
N ILE A 358 -0.17 -1.26 -17.32
CA ILE A 358 -0.89 -1.93 -16.24
C ILE A 358 -2.35 -1.49 -16.16
N ILE A 359 -2.60 -0.19 -16.03
CA ILE A 359 -3.96 0.35 -15.90
C ILE A 359 -4.83 0.13 -17.16
N LYS A 360 -4.20 -0.14 -18.30
CA LYS A 360 -4.89 -0.45 -19.54
C LYS A 360 -5.13 -1.95 -19.75
N GLY A 361 -4.79 -2.79 -18.77
CA GLY A 361 -4.91 -4.24 -18.86
C GLY A 361 -3.96 -4.87 -19.90
N ILE A 362 -2.90 -4.17 -20.31
CA ILE A 362 -1.90 -4.72 -21.23
C ILE A 362 -0.96 -5.61 -20.46
N LYS A 363 -0.90 -6.89 -20.83
CA LYS A 363 -0.02 -7.88 -20.19
C LYS A 363 1.44 -7.48 -20.33
N ILE A 364 2.15 -7.50 -19.20
CA ILE A 364 3.59 -7.29 -19.19
C ILE A 364 4.26 -8.65 -19.35
N PRO A 365 5.12 -8.83 -20.36
CA PRO A 365 5.85 -10.09 -20.54
C PRO A 365 6.61 -10.47 -19.26
N PHE A 366 6.56 -11.74 -18.90
CA PHE A 366 7.25 -12.35 -17.75
C PHE A 366 6.73 -11.93 -16.35
N MET A 367 5.74 -11.04 -16.24
CA MET A 367 4.99 -10.88 -15.00
C MET A 367 3.86 -11.91 -14.97
N THR A 368 3.83 -12.72 -13.93
CA THR A 368 2.84 -13.79 -13.75
C THR A 368 2.02 -13.56 -12.49
N SER A 369 0.75 -13.98 -12.50
CA SER A 369 -0.13 -13.94 -11.32
C SER A 369 0.33 -14.87 -10.19
N LYS A 370 1.13 -15.89 -10.53
CA LYS A 370 1.74 -16.84 -9.57
C LYS A 370 3.24 -16.63 -9.47
N MET A 371 3.77 -16.85 -8.27
CA MET A 371 5.21 -16.79 -8.03
C MET A 371 5.95 -17.91 -8.78
N ASN A 372 6.90 -17.52 -9.62
CA ASN A 372 7.76 -18.47 -10.31
C ASN A 372 9.06 -18.70 -9.51
N LEU A 373 9.30 -19.94 -9.07
CA LEU A 373 10.47 -20.31 -8.26
C LEU A 373 11.70 -20.64 -9.09
N LYS A 374 11.60 -20.74 -10.41
CA LYS A 374 12.71 -21.09 -11.29
C LYS A 374 13.84 -20.07 -11.16
N GLY A 375 15.05 -20.53 -10.87
CA GLY A 375 16.25 -19.67 -10.73
C GLY A 375 16.28 -18.83 -9.45
N LYS A 376 15.44 -19.12 -8.47
CA LYS A 376 15.44 -18.53 -7.12
C LYS A 376 16.02 -19.54 -6.11
N LYS A 377 16.66 -19.02 -5.05
CA LYS A 377 17.23 -19.83 -3.97
C LYS A 377 16.28 -19.79 -2.78
N LEU A 378 15.69 -20.93 -2.46
CA LEU A 378 14.80 -21.14 -1.30
C LEU A 378 15.59 -21.14 0.01
#